data_cd0ed48370de2d69838d0063053c9f6d
#
_entry.id   cd0ed48370de2d69838d0063053c9f6d
#
_cell.length_a   1.000
_cell.length_b   1.000
_cell.length_c   1.000
_cell.angle_alpha   90.00
_cell.angle_beta   90.00
_cell.angle_gamma   90.00
#
_symmetry.space_group_name_H-M   'P 1'
#
loop_
_entity.id
_entity.type
_entity.pdbx_description
1 polymer ?
#
loop_
_entity_poly.entity_id
_entity_poly.type
_entity_poly.pdbx_seq_one_letter_code
_entity_poly.pdbx_strand_id
1 'polypeptide(L)'
;MHLSPRQLAAVLCLWSVLFLLPFGRAAELPIVIGALYAIEACVRDPARLRGAQYRLAFLAFAAYWLPELVSAFDSVAPRKSWTEVATDLRYLPFAVFTVDALVLAAARRQLAWWSALLLLFWILDALAQSAFGVGFGGALESDRVSGIFGDDNLKLGPVLAVLAPITVLVALDRYGRAFALAIWALAALAVLLAGARGGWISFAVVTLALLWRVAASPQRFVGGLLLAGVAAAAAIGTSYQLSERFAARVDRTLAAFDGTRGGLETALAYRASIWQTALDMSLAHPFNGVGVRAFRHDYLDHAAADDQWLALNPEQGAFHAHHWVLEVASETGAFGLACWFALWIVLWRHWRALAREQRHGVAAYSIALLAMLFPLNTHFAFYSSFWSNLYFWLLLVWIAQLPPARERLP
;
A
#
# COMPACT_ATOMS: atom_id res chain seq x y z
N MET A 1 -21.02 23.81 2.50
CA MET A 1 -20.49 24.01 3.87
C MET A 1 -19.00 24.24 3.74
N HIS A 2 -18.51 25.40 4.22
CA HIS A 2 -17.09 25.71 4.29
C HIS A 2 -16.49 25.04 5.52
N LEU A 3 -15.27 24.49 5.39
CA LEU A 3 -14.51 23.97 6.53
C LEU A 3 -14.01 25.13 7.40
N SER A 4 -14.09 24.98 8.72
CA SER A 4 -13.42 25.92 9.63
C SER A 4 -11.89 25.82 9.47
N PRO A 5 -11.13 26.85 9.88
CA PRO A 5 -9.66 26.82 9.83
C PRO A 5 -9.05 25.60 10.55
N ARG A 6 -9.62 25.20 11.69
CA ARG A 6 -9.19 24.00 12.44
C ARG A 6 -9.42 22.71 11.66
N GLN A 7 -10.59 22.58 11.02
CA GLN A 7 -10.91 21.42 10.18
C GLN A 7 -10.03 21.36 8.95
N LEU A 8 -9.76 22.51 8.33
CA LEU A 8 -8.84 22.59 7.19
C LEU A 8 -7.43 22.18 7.59
N ALA A 9 -6.94 22.64 8.74
CA ALA A 9 -5.63 22.27 9.28
C ALA A 9 -5.54 20.75 9.55
N ALA A 10 -6.61 20.14 10.09
CA ALA A 10 -6.64 18.69 10.31
C ALA A 10 -6.60 17.90 8.98
N VAL A 11 -7.35 18.35 7.97
CA VAL A 11 -7.31 17.74 6.62
C VAL A 11 -5.92 17.91 5.98
N LEU A 12 -5.30 19.09 6.13
CA LEU A 12 -3.96 19.36 5.64
C LEU A 12 -2.92 18.47 6.33
N CYS A 13 -3.03 18.24 7.63
CA CYS A 13 -2.18 17.32 8.38
C CYS A 13 -2.31 15.88 7.85
N LEU A 14 -3.53 15.39 7.59
CA LEU A 14 -3.74 14.08 6.98
C LEU A 14 -3.18 14.00 5.55
N TRP A 15 -3.40 15.01 4.75
CA TRP A 15 -2.89 15.09 3.39
C TRP A 15 -1.36 15.11 3.34
N SER A 16 -0.72 15.79 4.29
CA SER A 16 0.74 15.90 4.35
C SER A 16 1.44 14.57 4.65
N VAL A 17 0.74 13.55 5.17
CA VAL A 17 1.28 12.18 5.25
C VAL A 17 1.63 11.66 3.86
N LEU A 18 0.72 11.81 2.88
CA LEU A 18 1.02 11.43 1.50
C LEU A 18 2.06 12.35 0.87
N PHE A 19 1.90 13.67 1.03
CA PHE A 19 2.82 14.64 0.45
C PHE A 19 4.27 14.41 0.87
N LEU A 20 4.50 14.03 2.14
CA LEU A 20 5.82 13.79 2.69
C LEU A 20 6.31 12.34 2.51
N LEU A 21 5.48 11.45 1.97
CA LEU A 21 5.82 10.04 1.79
C LEU A 21 7.09 9.81 0.95
N PRO A 22 7.38 10.56 -0.13
CA PRO A 22 8.61 10.42 -0.90
C PRO A 22 9.88 10.80 -0.13
N PHE A 23 9.79 11.59 0.94
CA PHE A 23 10.93 12.19 1.63
C PHE A 23 11.39 11.40 2.86
N GLY A 24 11.63 10.10 2.69
CA GLY A 24 12.15 9.22 3.73
C GLY A 24 11.20 9.07 4.91
N ARG A 25 11.63 9.50 6.10
CA ARG A 25 10.82 9.42 7.33
C ARG A 25 9.96 10.67 7.59
N ALA A 26 9.95 11.65 6.68
CA ALA A 26 9.22 12.89 6.89
C ALA A 26 7.69 12.69 7.05
N ALA A 27 7.13 11.63 6.46
CA ALA A 27 5.72 11.26 6.62
C ALA A 27 5.33 10.89 8.07
N GLU A 28 6.30 10.58 8.94
CA GLU A 28 6.06 10.33 10.36
C GLU A 28 5.67 11.61 11.11
N LEU A 29 6.15 12.78 10.67
CA LEU A 29 5.88 14.06 11.33
C LEU A 29 4.38 14.40 11.45
N PRO A 30 3.59 14.42 10.38
CA PRO A 30 2.15 14.67 10.48
C PRO A 30 1.41 13.58 11.28
N ILE A 31 1.87 12.33 11.28
CA ILE A 31 1.30 11.26 12.10
C ILE A 31 1.49 11.59 13.59
N VAL A 32 2.70 11.99 13.98
CA VAL A 32 3.00 12.38 15.38
C VAL A 32 2.24 13.64 15.78
N ILE A 33 2.17 14.66 14.91
CA ILE A 33 1.39 15.89 15.18
C ILE A 33 -0.09 15.54 15.39
N GLY A 34 -0.68 14.75 14.51
CA GLY A 34 -2.06 14.30 14.66
C GLY A 34 -2.29 13.46 15.92
N ALA A 35 -1.33 12.59 16.26
CA ALA A 35 -1.37 11.78 17.47
C ALA A 35 -1.36 12.65 18.75
N LEU A 36 -0.47 13.63 18.82
CA LEU A 36 -0.40 14.56 19.97
C LEU A 36 -1.69 15.38 20.11
N TYR A 37 -2.24 15.90 19.01
CA TYR A 37 -3.51 16.58 19.01
C TYR A 37 -4.66 15.69 19.52
N ALA A 38 -4.70 14.42 19.09
CA ALA A 38 -5.71 13.48 19.54
C ALA A 38 -5.59 13.13 21.02
N ILE A 39 -4.37 12.98 21.55
CA ILE A 39 -4.12 12.74 22.97
C ILE A 39 -4.68 13.91 23.80
N GLU A 40 -4.33 15.15 23.43
CA GLU A 40 -4.85 16.35 24.10
C GLU A 40 -6.39 16.38 24.06
N ALA A 41 -6.98 16.10 22.91
CA ALA A 41 -8.42 16.08 22.74
C ALA A 41 -9.12 14.99 23.57
N CYS A 42 -8.52 13.79 23.69
CA CYS A 42 -9.05 12.70 24.51
C CYS A 42 -8.94 13.00 26.02
N VAL A 43 -7.87 13.66 26.46
CA VAL A 43 -7.73 14.11 27.87
C VAL A 43 -8.83 15.11 28.23
N ARG A 44 -9.18 16.02 27.32
CA ARG A 44 -10.26 17.01 27.53
C ARG A 44 -11.67 16.41 27.49
N ASP A 45 -11.89 15.44 26.63
CA ASP A 45 -13.19 14.77 26.42
C ASP A 45 -13.04 13.29 26.10
N PRO A 46 -12.92 12.41 27.14
CA PRO A 46 -12.84 10.97 26.94
C PRO A 46 -14.11 10.35 26.35
N ALA A 47 -15.26 11.01 26.48
CA ALA A 47 -16.55 10.49 26.02
C ALA A 47 -16.63 10.42 24.47
N ARG A 48 -15.79 11.16 23.75
CA ARG A 48 -15.71 11.17 22.29
C ARG A 48 -15.42 9.78 21.66
N LEU A 49 -14.73 8.92 22.38
CA LEU A 49 -14.29 7.59 21.90
C LEU A 49 -15.41 6.55 21.79
N ARG A 50 -16.66 6.89 22.07
CA ARG A 50 -17.80 5.95 22.10
C ARG A 50 -18.33 5.55 20.72
N GLY A 51 -17.88 6.18 19.63
CA GLY A 51 -18.35 5.92 18.27
C GLY A 51 -17.91 4.54 17.71
N ALA A 52 -18.72 3.99 16.78
CA ALA A 52 -18.40 2.70 16.13
C ALA A 52 -17.10 2.76 15.29
N GLN A 53 -16.80 3.92 14.69
CA GLN A 53 -15.59 4.13 13.92
C GLN A 53 -14.32 4.05 14.80
N TYR A 54 -14.36 4.61 16.02
CA TYR A 54 -13.23 4.48 16.96
C TYR A 54 -13.00 3.04 17.38
N ARG A 55 -14.09 2.28 17.68
CA ARG A 55 -13.97 0.86 18.02
C ARG A 55 -13.34 0.05 16.88
N LEU A 56 -13.74 0.33 15.63
CA LEU A 56 -13.16 -0.34 14.47
C LEU A 56 -11.71 0.07 14.24
N ALA A 57 -11.38 1.35 14.45
CA ALA A 57 -10.01 1.86 14.34
C ALA A 57 -9.08 1.26 15.42
N PHE A 58 -9.59 1.10 16.65
CA PHE A 58 -8.84 0.44 17.74
C PHE A 58 -8.68 -1.05 17.47
N LEU A 59 -9.69 -1.73 16.91
CA LEU A 59 -9.56 -3.12 16.49
C LEU A 59 -8.52 -3.26 15.38
N ALA A 60 -8.51 -2.35 14.41
CA ALA A 60 -7.54 -2.35 13.33
C ALA A 60 -6.10 -2.12 13.84
N PHE A 61 -5.92 -1.20 14.79
CA PHE A 61 -4.65 -1.01 15.48
C PHE A 61 -4.26 -2.25 16.27
N ALA A 62 -5.16 -2.81 17.07
CA ALA A 62 -4.89 -3.97 17.90
C ALA A 62 -4.50 -5.20 17.06
N ALA A 63 -5.17 -5.43 15.94
CA ALA A 63 -4.86 -6.55 15.04
C ALA A 63 -3.47 -6.44 14.38
N TYR A 64 -2.92 -5.24 14.28
CA TYR A 64 -1.56 -4.99 13.81
C TYR A 64 -0.56 -5.07 14.97
N TRP A 65 -0.80 -4.33 16.05
CA TRP A 65 0.15 -4.08 17.12
C TRP A 65 0.28 -5.22 18.15
N LEU A 66 -0.82 -5.96 18.46
CA LEU A 66 -0.73 -7.08 19.40
C LEU A 66 0.19 -8.21 18.94
N PRO A 67 0.20 -8.61 17.64
CA PRO A 67 1.19 -9.56 17.15
C PRO A 67 2.62 -9.06 17.28
N GLU A 68 2.89 -7.78 17.03
CA GLU A 68 4.21 -7.19 17.24
C GLU A 68 4.63 -7.30 18.70
N LEU A 69 3.72 -6.91 19.64
CA LEU A 69 3.97 -7.00 21.07
C LEU A 69 4.29 -8.43 21.51
N VAL A 70 3.48 -9.39 21.06
CA VAL A 70 3.67 -10.81 21.43
C VAL A 70 4.99 -11.34 20.87
N SER A 71 5.31 -11.01 19.61
CA SER A 71 6.56 -11.46 18.97
C SER A 71 7.82 -10.85 19.57
N ALA A 72 7.72 -9.72 20.26
CA ALA A 72 8.88 -9.05 20.85
C ALA A 72 9.41 -9.73 22.12
N PHE A 73 8.60 -10.56 22.80
CA PHE A 73 9.00 -11.16 24.08
C PHE A 73 10.13 -12.19 23.95
N ASP A 74 10.18 -12.94 22.86
CA ASP A 74 11.21 -13.94 22.56
C ASP A 74 11.89 -13.70 21.21
N SER A 75 11.86 -12.46 20.73
CA SER A 75 12.49 -12.06 19.47
C SER A 75 13.98 -12.37 19.43
N VAL A 76 14.48 -12.84 18.28
CA VAL A 76 15.92 -13.02 18.01
C VAL A 76 16.68 -11.68 17.98
N ALA A 77 15.96 -10.56 17.80
CA ALA A 77 16.49 -9.20 17.85
C ALA A 77 15.69 -8.29 18.80
N PRO A 78 15.73 -8.54 20.15
CA PRO A 78 14.83 -7.90 21.10
C PRO A 78 14.82 -6.38 21.05
N ARG A 79 16.01 -5.76 20.95
CA ARG A 79 16.13 -4.30 20.89
C ARG A 79 15.39 -3.72 19.69
N LYS A 80 15.46 -4.39 18.54
CA LYS A 80 14.79 -3.94 17.32
C LYS A 80 13.27 -4.09 17.43
N SER A 81 12.81 -5.25 17.89
CA SER A 81 11.37 -5.53 18.04
C SER A 81 10.71 -4.62 19.06
N TRP A 82 11.31 -4.43 20.25
CA TRP A 82 10.78 -3.51 21.25
C TRP A 82 10.78 -2.04 20.80
N THR A 83 11.75 -1.64 19.96
CA THR A 83 11.75 -0.29 19.37
C THR A 83 10.58 -0.12 18.40
N GLU A 84 10.26 -1.13 17.60
CA GLU A 84 9.12 -1.10 16.68
C GLU A 84 7.80 -1.06 17.45
N VAL A 85 7.61 -1.96 18.42
CA VAL A 85 6.43 -1.98 19.32
C VAL A 85 6.18 -0.62 19.97
N ALA A 86 7.24 0.03 20.48
CA ALA A 86 7.11 1.34 21.12
C ALA A 86 6.79 2.45 20.12
N THR A 87 7.44 2.44 18.96
CA THR A 87 7.22 3.47 17.92
C THR A 87 5.85 3.35 17.28
N ASP A 88 5.32 2.17 17.09
CA ASP A 88 4.04 1.96 16.41
C ASP A 88 2.82 2.26 17.27
N LEU A 89 3.01 2.47 18.59
CA LEU A 89 1.98 3.07 19.45
C LEU A 89 1.44 4.40 18.91
N ARG A 90 2.21 5.15 18.09
CA ARG A 90 1.77 6.41 17.47
C ARG A 90 0.50 6.26 16.61
N TYR A 91 0.27 5.07 16.03
CA TYR A 91 -0.90 4.84 15.19
C TYR A 91 -2.21 4.79 15.97
N LEU A 92 -2.19 4.46 17.26
CA LEU A 92 -3.40 4.44 18.10
C LEU A 92 -4.04 5.84 18.24
N PRO A 93 -3.33 6.87 18.76
CA PRO A 93 -3.90 8.22 18.81
C PRO A 93 -4.07 8.83 17.42
N PHE A 94 -3.24 8.51 16.43
CA PHE A 94 -3.44 8.94 15.05
C PHE A 94 -4.75 8.39 14.45
N ALA A 95 -5.19 7.20 14.87
CA ALA A 95 -6.48 6.66 14.48
C ALA A 95 -7.65 7.53 14.97
N VAL A 96 -7.57 8.00 16.21
CA VAL A 96 -8.56 8.96 16.77
C VAL A 96 -8.54 10.27 15.98
N PHE A 97 -7.36 10.84 15.74
CA PHE A 97 -7.20 12.05 14.95
C PHE A 97 -7.85 11.94 13.57
N THR A 98 -7.61 10.82 12.87
CA THR A 98 -8.13 10.62 11.51
C THR A 98 -9.65 10.55 11.49
N VAL A 99 -10.26 9.83 12.46
CA VAL A 99 -11.72 9.75 12.58
C VAL A 99 -12.31 11.13 12.86
N ASP A 100 -11.72 11.92 13.77
CA ASP A 100 -12.16 13.26 14.09
C ASP A 100 -12.06 14.23 12.90
N ALA A 101 -10.92 14.20 12.20
CA ALA A 101 -10.64 15.07 11.06
C ALA A 101 -11.63 14.87 9.91
N LEU A 102 -12.16 13.67 9.76
CA LEU A 102 -13.00 13.26 8.63
C LEU A 102 -14.48 13.05 8.98
N VAL A 103 -14.93 13.53 10.11
CA VAL A 103 -16.37 13.49 10.48
C VAL A 103 -17.25 14.15 9.41
N LEU A 104 -16.82 15.29 8.88
CA LEU A 104 -17.58 16.04 7.88
C LEU A 104 -17.36 15.51 6.46
N ALA A 105 -18.45 15.36 5.70
CA ALA A 105 -18.38 15.01 4.28
C ALA A 105 -17.55 16.00 3.45
N ALA A 106 -17.53 17.28 3.81
CA ALA A 106 -16.70 18.31 3.18
C ALA A 106 -15.21 18.02 3.38
N ALA A 107 -14.77 17.61 4.58
CA ALA A 107 -13.39 17.25 4.89
C ALA A 107 -12.96 16.02 4.08
N ARG A 108 -13.80 15.00 3.98
CA ARG A 108 -13.55 13.79 3.16
C ARG A 108 -13.36 14.12 1.68
N ARG A 109 -14.24 14.97 1.11
CA ARG A 109 -14.13 15.43 -0.28
C ARG A 109 -12.87 16.26 -0.50
N GLN A 110 -12.51 17.13 0.44
CA GLN A 110 -11.31 17.97 0.36
C GLN A 110 -10.04 17.11 0.37
N LEU A 111 -9.96 16.14 1.28
CA LEU A 111 -8.84 15.19 1.34
C LEU A 111 -8.71 14.41 0.03
N ALA A 112 -9.82 13.84 -0.47
CA ALA A 112 -9.82 13.09 -1.72
C ALA A 112 -9.35 13.97 -2.91
N TRP A 113 -9.83 15.20 -2.98
CA TRP A 113 -9.45 16.15 -4.03
C TRP A 113 -7.96 16.51 -3.98
N TRP A 114 -7.44 16.89 -2.81
CA TRP A 114 -6.03 17.22 -2.67
C TRP A 114 -5.12 16.02 -2.93
N SER A 115 -5.53 14.84 -2.46
CA SER A 115 -4.80 13.60 -2.74
C SER A 115 -4.79 13.28 -4.25
N ALA A 116 -5.94 13.46 -4.93
CA ALA A 116 -6.01 13.26 -6.37
C ALA A 116 -5.10 14.21 -7.17
N LEU A 117 -5.02 15.48 -6.77
CA LEU A 117 -4.11 16.46 -7.38
C LEU A 117 -2.64 16.11 -7.13
N LEU A 118 -2.29 15.69 -5.91
CA LEU A 118 -0.93 15.27 -5.58
C LEU A 118 -0.51 14.05 -6.40
N LEU A 119 -1.38 13.05 -6.51
CA LEU A 119 -1.11 11.85 -7.28
C LEU A 119 -1.02 12.14 -8.78
N LEU A 120 -1.84 13.04 -9.30
CA LEU A 120 -1.71 13.52 -10.68
C LEU A 120 -0.36 14.21 -10.90
N PHE A 121 0.08 15.04 -9.95
CA PHE A 121 1.41 15.64 -10.00
C PHE A 121 2.51 14.57 -10.03
N TRP A 122 2.45 13.54 -9.20
CA TRP A 122 3.43 12.45 -9.21
C TRP A 122 3.42 11.66 -10.53
N ILE A 123 2.23 11.43 -11.11
CA ILE A 123 2.10 10.78 -12.43
C ILE A 123 2.79 11.63 -13.49
N LEU A 124 2.50 12.94 -13.52
CA LEU A 124 3.06 13.86 -14.52
C LEU A 124 4.57 14.03 -14.35
N ASP A 125 5.07 14.10 -13.13
CA ASP A 125 6.51 14.12 -12.83
C ASP A 125 7.23 12.85 -13.32
N ALA A 126 6.64 11.68 -13.07
CA ALA A 126 7.17 10.42 -13.57
C ALA A 126 7.24 10.38 -15.10
N LEU A 127 6.20 10.86 -15.78
CA LEU A 127 6.17 10.94 -17.24
C LEU A 127 7.16 11.98 -17.77
N ALA A 128 7.30 13.11 -17.09
CA ALA A 128 8.30 14.12 -17.42
C ALA A 128 9.73 13.59 -17.25
N GLN A 129 10.02 12.89 -16.15
CA GLN A 129 11.32 12.25 -15.95
C GLN A 129 11.63 11.24 -17.06
N SER A 130 10.63 10.46 -17.50
CA SER A 130 10.81 9.53 -18.62
C SER A 130 11.08 10.24 -19.95
N ALA A 131 10.43 11.37 -20.19
CA ALA A 131 10.53 12.08 -21.47
C ALA A 131 11.76 12.99 -21.57
N PHE A 132 12.14 13.63 -20.47
CA PHE A 132 13.20 14.66 -20.43
C PHE A 132 14.46 14.22 -19.69
N GLY A 133 14.46 13.02 -19.08
CA GLY A 133 15.58 12.51 -18.30
C GLY A 133 15.72 13.12 -16.90
N VAL A 134 14.85 14.08 -16.52
CA VAL A 134 14.89 14.78 -15.23
C VAL A 134 13.47 14.96 -14.69
N GLY A 135 13.27 14.64 -13.40
CA GLY A 135 12.07 14.90 -12.64
C GLY A 135 12.38 15.65 -11.33
N PHE A 136 11.36 15.89 -10.50
CA PHE A 136 11.54 16.58 -9.22
C PHE A 136 12.42 15.81 -8.22
N GLY A 137 12.45 14.47 -8.31
CA GLY A 137 13.33 13.64 -7.48
C GLY A 137 14.75 13.46 -8.02
N GLY A 138 15.10 14.10 -9.16
CA GLY A 138 16.43 14.03 -9.74
C GLY A 138 16.46 13.50 -11.18
N ALA A 139 17.66 13.24 -11.67
CA ALA A 139 17.89 12.69 -13.00
C ALA A 139 17.47 11.21 -13.09
N LEU A 140 17.18 10.75 -14.30
CA LEU A 140 16.94 9.34 -14.59
C LEU A 140 18.30 8.62 -14.71
N GLU A 141 18.82 8.15 -13.60
CA GLU A 141 20.13 7.50 -13.53
C GLU A 141 20.06 6.02 -13.90
N SER A 142 18.94 5.36 -13.60
CA SER A 142 18.70 3.97 -13.92
C SER A 142 17.73 3.78 -15.10
N ASP A 143 17.42 2.52 -15.36
CA ASP A 143 16.42 2.11 -16.34
C ASP A 143 14.97 2.24 -15.83
N ARG A 144 14.75 2.82 -14.64
CA ARG A 144 13.44 2.91 -13.98
C ARG A 144 13.12 4.34 -13.59
N VAL A 145 11.89 4.72 -13.90
CA VAL A 145 11.37 6.02 -13.47
C VAL A 145 11.09 5.97 -11.97
N SER A 146 11.72 6.84 -11.22
CA SER A 146 11.55 7.02 -9.77
C SER A 146 10.71 8.26 -9.43
N GLY A 147 10.58 9.21 -10.37
CA GLY A 147 9.85 10.47 -10.18
C GLY A 147 10.31 11.19 -8.92
N ILE A 148 9.34 11.78 -8.22
CA ILE A 148 9.56 12.52 -6.95
C ILE A 148 10.23 11.68 -5.84
N PHE A 149 10.20 10.34 -5.92
CA PHE A 149 10.85 9.48 -4.94
C PHE A 149 12.37 9.47 -5.07
N GLY A 150 12.91 9.82 -6.23
CA GLY A 150 14.35 9.95 -6.47
C GLY A 150 15.18 8.68 -6.23
N ASP A 151 16.48 8.82 -6.44
CA ASP A 151 17.53 7.84 -6.07
C ASP A 151 17.21 6.38 -6.43
N ASP A 152 16.72 6.13 -7.65
CA ASP A 152 16.30 4.79 -8.11
C ASP A 152 15.27 4.08 -7.22
N ASN A 153 14.49 4.84 -6.49
CA ASN A 153 13.56 4.34 -5.52
C ASN A 153 12.39 3.59 -6.18
N LEU A 154 12.37 2.29 -5.99
CA LEU A 154 11.38 1.39 -6.60
C LEU A 154 9.95 1.54 -6.06
N LYS A 155 9.70 2.46 -5.14
CA LYS A 155 8.39 2.62 -4.48
C LYS A 155 7.37 3.35 -5.34
N LEU A 156 7.79 4.19 -6.30
CA LEU A 156 6.88 4.99 -7.12
C LEU A 156 5.79 4.13 -7.79
N GLY A 157 6.18 3.10 -8.54
CA GLY A 157 5.24 2.23 -9.26
C GLY A 157 4.20 1.57 -8.37
N PRO A 158 4.60 0.84 -7.31
CA PRO A 158 3.68 0.25 -6.34
C PRO A 158 2.77 1.26 -5.63
N VAL A 159 3.29 2.43 -5.24
CA VAL A 159 2.50 3.48 -4.59
C VAL A 159 1.47 4.07 -5.54
N LEU A 160 1.87 4.43 -6.77
CA LEU A 160 0.95 4.93 -7.78
C LEU A 160 -0.12 3.89 -8.13
N ALA A 161 0.26 2.61 -8.27
CA ALA A 161 -0.69 1.53 -8.53
C ALA A 161 -1.77 1.44 -7.44
N VAL A 162 -1.35 1.44 -6.17
CA VAL A 162 -2.25 1.34 -5.03
C VAL A 162 -3.16 2.56 -4.91
N LEU A 163 -2.64 3.77 -5.12
CA LEU A 163 -3.37 5.03 -4.91
C LEU A 163 -4.15 5.51 -6.15
N ALA A 164 -3.91 4.95 -7.34
CA ALA A 164 -4.60 5.32 -8.58
C ALA A 164 -6.13 5.38 -8.48
N PRO A 165 -6.83 4.50 -7.73
CA PRO A 165 -8.28 4.57 -7.59
C PRO A 165 -8.78 5.92 -7.05
N ILE A 166 -8.01 6.60 -6.20
CA ILE A 166 -8.38 7.91 -5.65
C ILE A 166 -8.47 8.93 -6.79
N THR A 167 -7.43 9.02 -7.61
CA THR A 167 -7.38 10.00 -8.72
C THR A 167 -8.39 9.67 -9.80
N VAL A 168 -8.51 8.40 -10.19
CA VAL A 168 -9.42 7.96 -11.25
C VAL A 168 -10.89 8.18 -10.85
N LEU A 169 -11.28 7.84 -9.61
CA LEU A 169 -12.68 7.99 -9.18
C LEU A 169 -13.03 9.46 -8.91
N VAL A 170 -12.12 10.26 -8.37
CA VAL A 170 -12.33 11.72 -8.26
C VAL A 170 -12.49 12.35 -9.65
N ALA A 171 -11.70 11.93 -10.64
CA ALA A 171 -11.82 12.39 -12.02
C ALA A 171 -13.16 11.94 -12.64
N LEU A 172 -13.59 10.71 -12.40
CA LEU A 172 -14.87 10.16 -12.87
C LEU A 172 -16.06 10.97 -12.32
N ASP A 173 -16.05 11.24 -11.02
CA ASP A 173 -17.15 11.93 -10.35
C ASP A 173 -17.24 13.42 -10.75
N ARG A 174 -16.10 14.05 -11.05
CA ARG A 174 -16.04 15.50 -11.29
C ARG A 174 -16.07 15.88 -12.78
N TYR A 175 -15.44 15.06 -13.64
CA TYR A 175 -15.22 15.38 -15.04
C TYR A 175 -15.75 14.31 -16.01
N GLY A 176 -16.22 13.18 -15.48
CA GLY A 176 -16.82 12.11 -16.26
C GLY A 176 -15.84 11.09 -16.82
N ARG A 177 -16.37 10.16 -17.62
CA ARG A 177 -15.69 8.92 -18.04
C ARG A 177 -14.45 9.15 -18.91
N ALA A 178 -14.49 10.09 -19.83
CA ALA A 178 -13.38 10.35 -20.76
C ALA A 178 -12.15 10.83 -19.97
N PHE A 179 -12.35 11.73 -19.01
CA PHE A 179 -11.27 12.26 -18.19
C PHE A 179 -10.72 11.20 -17.23
N ALA A 180 -11.60 10.39 -16.63
CA ALA A 180 -11.18 9.26 -15.78
C ALA A 180 -10.35 8.24 -16.57
N LEU A 181 -10.72 7.95 -17.83
CA LEU A 181 -9.96 7.06 -18.70
C LEU A 181 -8.58 7.64 -19.04
N ALA A 182 -8.51 8.95 -19.31
CA ALA A 182 -7.23 9.62 -19.55
C ALA A 182 -6.30 9.53 -18.31
N ILE A 183 -6.82 9.81 -17.11
CA ILE A 183 -6.06 9.67 -15.86
C ILE A 183 -5.62 8.22 -15.62
N TRP A 184 -6.50 7.25 -15.86
CA TRP A 184 -6.16 5.84 -15.76
C TRP A 184 -5.03 5.46 -16.72
N ALA A 185 -5.08 5.91 -17.96
CA ALA A 185 -4.06 5.63 -18.98
C ALA A 185 -2.70 6.26 -18.61
N LEU A 186 -2.69 7.52 -18.13
CA LEU A 186 -1.46 8.18 -17.64
C LEU A 186 -0.88 7.45 -16.44
N ALA A 187 -1.71 7.02 -15.48
CA ALA A 187 -1.28 6.23 -14.33
C ALA A 187 -0.72 4.87 -14.76
N ALA A 188 -1.39 4.18 -15.72
CA ALA A 188 -0.92 2.92 -16.27
C ALA A 188 0.48 3.06 -16.89
N LEU A 189 0.67 4.11 -17.69
CA LEU A 189 1.96 4.39 -18.32
C LEU A 189 3.04 4.69 -17.27
N ALA A 190 2.76 5.55 -16.29
CA ALA A 190 3.71 5.85 -15.21
C ALA A 190 4.10 4.60 -14.40
N VAL A 191 3.13 3.73 -14.05
CA VAL A 191 3.38 2.47 -13.35
C VAL A 191 4.20 1.50 -14.20
N LEU A 192 3.94 1.45 -15.51
CA LEU A 192 4.70 0.62 -16.45
C LEU A 192 6.17 1.07 -16.51
N LEU A 193 6.41 2.37 -16.67
CA LEU A 193 7.74 2.97 -16.79
C LEU A 193 8.53 2.89 -15.47
N ALA A 194 7.86 2.94 -14.32
CA ALA A 194 8.49 2.71 -13.01
C ALA A 194 9.06 1.28 -12.85
N GLY A 195 8.66 0.34 -13.70
CA GLY A 195 9.33 -0.95 -13.91
C GLY A 195 9.26 -1.94 -12.75
N ALA A 196 8.43 -1.70 -11.74
CA ALA A 196 8.23 -2.60 -10.61
C ALA A 196 7.11 -3.62 -10.93
N ARG A 197 7.46 -4.89 -11.14
CA ARG A 197 6.49 -5.96 -11.49
C ARG A 197 5.35 -6.09 -10.49
N GLY A 198 5.63 -5.96 -9.18
CA GLY A 198 4.60 -5.92 -8.15
C GLY A 198 3.62 -4.75 -8.32
N GLY A 199 4.10 -3.58 -8.80
CA GLY A 199 3.26 -2.45 -9.17
C GLY A 199 2.34 -2.77 -10.35
N TRP A 200 2.83 -3.49 -11.36
CA TRP A 200 2.01 -3.92 -12.52
C TRP A 200 0.86 -4.84 -12.09
N ILE A 201 1.16 -5.83 -11.23
CA ILE A 201 0.14 -6.73 -10.66
C ILE A 201 -0.89 -5.95 -9.86
N SER A 202 -0.44 -5.05 -8.95
CA SER A 202 -1.34 -4.22 -8.16
C SER A 202 -2.20 -3.31 -9.04
N PHE A 203 -1.65 -2.75 -10.12
CA PHE A 203 -2.41 -1.92 -11.06
C PHE A 203 -3.42 -2.74 -11.89
N ALA A 204 -3.09 -3.98 -12.24
CA ALA A 204 -4.03 -4.90 -12.87
C ALA A 204 -5.23 -5.20 -11.94
N VAL A 205 -4.97 -5.46 -10.65
CA VAL A 205 -6.03 -5.63 -9.63
C VAL A 205 -6.90 -4.38 -9.53
N VAL A 206 -6.28 -3.19 -9.50
CA VAL A 206 -6.99 -1.90 -9.51
C VAL A 206 -7.86 -1.76 -10.76
N THR A 207 -7.32 -2.07 -11.92
CA THR A 207 -8.05 -1.97 -13.21
C THR A 207 -9.25 -2.90 -13.22
N LEU A 208 -9.09 -4.16 -12.79
CA LEU A 208 -10.19 -5.13 -12.67
C LEU A 208 -11.28 -4.62 -11.72
N ALA A 209 -10.90 -4.09 -10.56
CA ALA A 209 -11.83 -3.58 -9.58
C ALA A 209 -12.56 -2.31 -10.07
N LEU A 210 -11.87 -1.40 -10.76
CA LEU A 210 -12.46 -0.22 -11.38
C LEU A 210 -13.43 -0.61 -12.52
N LEU A 211 -13.04 -1.54 -13.39
CA LEU A 211 -13.92 -2.06 -14.45
C LEU A 211 -15.18 -2.70 -13.87
N TRP A 212 -15.02 -3.55 -12.85
CA TRP A 212 -16.15 -4.15 -12.14
C TRP A 212 -17.08 -3.09 -11.56
N ARG A 213 -16.51 -2.03 -11.02
CA ARG A 213 -17.23 -0.92 -10.39
C ARG A 213 -18.04 -0.09 -11.38
N VAL A 214 -17.51 0.16 -12.60
CA VAL A 214 -18.13 1.05 -13.60
C VAL A 214 -18.94 0.30 -14.67
N ALA A 215 -18.77 -1.01 -14.79
CA ALA A 215 -19.50 -1.82 -15.76
C ALA A 215 -20.97 -1.95 -15.36
N ALA A 216 -21.88 -1.58 -16.27
CA ALA A 216 -23.31 -1.70 -16.06
C ALA A 216 -23.86 -3.10 -16.40
N SER A 217 -23.03 -3.95 -17.05
CA SER A 217 -23.40 -5.32 -17.41
C SER A 217 -22.14 -6.19 -17.55
N PRO A 218 -22.27 -7.54 -17.45
CA PRO A 218 -21.15 -8.47 -17.70
C PRO A 218 -20.50 -8.27 -19.06
N GLN A 219 -21.27 -8.00 -20.11
CA GLN A 219 -20.75 -7.78 -21.46
C GLN A 219 -19.86 -6.52 -21.50
N ARG A 220 -20.26 -5.43 -20.83
CA ARG A 220 -19.45 -4.21 -20.74
C ARG A 220 -18.19 -4.42 -19.90
N PHE A 221 -18.27 -5.26 -18.87
CA PHE A 221 -17.09 -5.65 -18.09
C PHE A 221 -16.10 -6.42 -18.98
N VAL A 222 -16.55 -7.45 -19.69
CA VAL A 222 -15.70 -8.24 -20.60
C VAL A 222 -15.14 -7.37 -21.72
N GLY A 223 -15.96 -6.51 -22.33
CA GLY A 223 -15.50 -5.55 -23.35
C GLY A 223 -14.43 -4.59 -22.84
N GLY A 224 -14.61 -4.07 -21.60
CA GLY A 224 -13.62 -3.23 -20.93
C GLY A 224 -12.32 -3.98 -20.62
N LEU A 225 -12.43 -5.25 -20.21
CA LEU A 225 -11.28 -6.11 -19.95
C LEU A 225 -10.48 -6.39 -21.24
N LEU A 226 -11.17 -6.70 -22.35
CA LEU A 226 -10.54 -6.90 -23.64
C LEU A 226 -9.84 -5.63 -24.12
N LEU A 227 -10.50 -4.47 -24.00
CA LEU A 227 -9.91 -3.18 -24.37
C LEU A 227 -8.67 -2.86 -23.51
N ALA A 228 -8.76 -3.05 -22.21
CA ALA A 228 -7.62 -2.87 -21.29
C ALA A 228 -6.48 -3.83 -21.64
N GLY A 229 -6.78 -5.09 -21.96
CA GLY A 229 -5.81 -6.09 -22.39
C GLY A 229 -5.12 -5.71 -23.69
N VAL A 230 -5.88 -5.27 -24.71
CA VAL A 230 -5.32 -4.79 -25.98
C VAL A 230 -4.44 -3.56 -25.76
N ALA A 231 -4.91 -2.59 -24.96
CA ALA A 231 -4.12 -1.40 -24.64
C ALA A 231 -2.82 -1.74 -23.90
N ALA A 232 -2.88 -2.66 -22.94
CA ALA A 232 -1.69 -3.14 -22.23
C ALA A 232 -0.72 -3.87 -23.17
N ALA A 233 -1.21 -4.77 -24.04
CA ALA A 233 -0.40 -5.47 -25.03
C ALA A 233 0.26 -4.50 -26.03
N ALA A 234 -0.48 -3.49 -26.50
CA ALA A 234 0.06 -2.45 -27.36
C ALA A 234 1.13 -1.61 -26.65
N ALA A 235 0.88 -1.19 -25.40
CA ALA A 235 1.86 -0.44 -24.60
C ALA A 235 3.14 -1.26 -24.33
N ILE A 236 2.99 -2.53 -23.94
CA ILE A 236 4.12 -3.44 -23.72
C ILE A 236 4.88 -3.67 -25.04
N GLY A 237 4.19 -3.98 -26.13
CA GLY A 237 4.80 -4.20 -27.44
C GLY A 237 5.55 -3.00 -27.97
N THR A 238 4.95 -1.79 -27.88
CA THR A 238 5.61 -0.54 -28.25
C THR A 238 6.83 -0.26 -27.39
N SER A 239 6.70 -0.38 -26.05
CA SER A 239 7.82 -0.17 -25.14
C SER A 239 8.94 -1.19 -25.35
N TYR A 240 8.61 -2.45 -25.69
CA TYR A 240 9.56 -3.50 -26.02
C TYR A 240 10.40 -3.13 -27.27
N GLN A 241 9.77 -2.55 -28.30
CA GLN A 241 10.47 -2.12 -29.49
C GLN A 241 11.30 -0.83 -29.32
N LEU A 242 10.87 0.06 -28.45
CA LEU A 242 11.49 1.37 -28.27
C LEU A 242 12.55 1.43 -27.19
N SER A 243 12.63 0.43 -26.31
CA SER A 243 13.53 0.44 -25.15
C SER A 243 14.16 -0.93 -24.89
N GLU A 244 15.45 -1.07 -25.23
CA GLU A 244 16.21 -2.29 -24.92
C GLU A 244 16.16 -2.67 -23.44
N ARG A 245 16.17 -1.67 -22.56
CA ARG A 245 16.07 -1.87 -21.11
C ARG A 245 14.71 -2.45 -20.70
N PHE A 246 13.63 -1.97 -21.33
CA PHE A 246 12.29 -2.54 -21.11
C PHE A 246 12.19 -3.95 -21.71
N ALA A 247 12.71 -4.17 -22.90
CA ALA A 247 12.78 -5.49 -23.53
C ALA A 247 13.47 -6.50 -22.62
N ALA A 248 14.65 -6.18 -22.11
CA ALA A 248 15.38 -7.05 -21.17
C ALA A 248 14.60 -7.39 -19.89
N ARG A 249 13.65 -6.53 -19.46
CA ARG A 249 12.76 -6.86 -18.33
C ARG A 249 11.65 -7.82 -18.70
N VAL A 250 11.06 -7.60 -19.87
CA VAL A 250 10.05 -8.53 -20.39
C VAL A 250 10.67 -9.90 -20.58
N ASP A 251 11.87 -9.98 -21.18
CA ASP A 251 12.61 -11.23 -21.40
C ASP A 251 12.92 -11.94 -20.07
N ARG A 252 13.40 -11.20 -19.06
CA ARG A 252 13.58 -11.75 -17.71
C ARG A 252 12.29 -12.26 -17.09
N THR A 253 11.16 -11.65 -17.41
CA THR A 253 9.85 -12.12 -16.91
C THR A 253 9.39 -13.35 -17.65
N LEU A 254 9.64 -13.43 -18.97
CA LEU A 254 9.32 -14.58 -19.80
C LEU A 254 10.20 -15.79 -19.49
N ALA A 255 11.39 -15.61 -18.90
CA ALA A 255 12.22 -16.72 -18.42
C ALA A 255 11.51 -17.64 -17.42
N ALA A 256 10.41 -17.21 -16.78
CA ALA A 256 9.57 -18.08 -15.96
C ALA A 256 9.02 -19.29 -16.75
N PHE A 257 8.91 -19.16 -18.06
CA PHE A 257 8.33 -20.20 -18.95
C PHE A 257 9.36 -21.09 -19.63
N ASP A 258 10.66 -20.93 -19.32
CA ASP A 258 11.73 -21.77 -19.89
C ASP A 258 11.79 -23.18 -19.27
N GLY A 259 10.99 -23.43 -18.22
CA GLY A 259 10.91 -24.72 -17.52
C GLY A 259 12.08 -25.00 -16.58
N THR A 260 13.01 -24.05 -16.39
CA THR A 260 14.16 -24.19 -15.50
C THR A 260 13.97 -23.50 -14.17
N ARG A 261 14.61 -24.00 -13.09
CA ARG A 261 14.64 -23.31 -11.79
C ARG A 261 15.33 -21.95 -11.91
N GLY A 262 16.41 -21.85 -12.72
CA GLY A 262 17.14 -20.61 -12.94
C GLY A 262 16.30 -19.55 -13.65
N GLY A 263 15.48 -19.93 -14.63
CA GLY A 263 14.54 -19.02 -15.27
C GLY A 263 13.46 -18.53 -14.34
N LEU A 264 12.91 -19.41 -13.49
CA LEU A 264 11.93 -19.02 -12.48
C LEU A 264 12.54 -18.03 -11.45
N GLU A 265 13.74 -18.28 -10.93
CA GLU A 265 14.46 -17.39 -10.03
C GLU A 265 14.71 -16.01 -10.67
N THR A 266 15.17 -16.01 -11.94
CA THR A 266 15.34 -14.77 -12.71
C THR A 266 14.03 -14.00 -12.86
N ALA A 267 12.95 -14.68 -13.18
CA ALA A 267 11.63 -14.08 -13.32
C ALA A 267 11.08 -13.55 -11.99
N LEU A 268 11.36 -14.21 -10.88
CA LEU A 268 10.99 -13.78 -9.52
C LEU A 268 11.98 -12.78 -8.90
N ALA A 269 13.06 -12.41 -9.62
CA ALA A 269 14.16 -11.61 -9.11
C ALA A 269 14.76 -12.21 -7.82
N TYR A 270 15.01 -13.50 -7.85
CA TYR A 270 15.58 -14.29 -6.76
C TYR A 270 14.76 -14.26 -5.45
N ARG A 271 13.45 -14.05 -5.55
CA ARG A 271 12.57 -14.01 -4.38
C ARG A 271 12.12 -15.40 -3.92
N ALA A 272 12.24 -16.43 -4.75
CA ALA A 272 11.84 -17.78 -4.35
C ALA A 272 12.70 -18.28 -3.18
N SER A 273 14.01 -18.02 -3.18
CA SER A 273 14.89 -18.32 -2.05
C SER A 273 14.50 -17.56 -0.78
N ILE A 274 14.20 -16.24 -0.89
CA ILE A 274 13.70 -15.44 0.26
C ILE A 274 12.40 -16.04 0.82
N TRP A 275 11.50 -16.47 -0.06
CA TRP A 275 10.21 -17.05 0.37
C TRP A 275 10.39 -18.41 1.04
N GLN A 276 11.32 -19.23 0.55
CA GLN A 276 11.66 -20.48 1.22
C GLN A 276 12.23 -20.22 2.62
N THR A 277 13.21 -19.31 2.74
CA THR A 277 13.78 -18.91 4.04
C THR A 277 12.69 -18.37 4.99
N ALA A 278 11.75 -17.54 4.49
CA ALA A 278 10.62 -17.05 5.29
C ALA A 278 9.70 -18.16 5.79
N LEU A 279 9.48 -19.20 4.97
CA LEU A 279 8.71 -20.39 5.37
C LEU A 279 9.45 -21.20 6.44
N ASP A 280 10.75 -21.40 6.28
CA ASP A 280 11.58 -22.14 7.23
C ASP A 280 11.62 -21.43 8.60
N MET A 281 11.76 -20.09 8.62
CA MET A 281 11.60 -19.28 9.83
C MET A 281 10.20 -19.47 10.48
N SER A 282 9.14 -19.45 9.63
CA SER A 282 7.77 -19.61 10.11
C SER A 282 7.53 -21.01 10.72
N LEU A 283 8.19 -22.04 10.19
CA LEU A 283 8.12 -23.40 10.72
C LEU A 283 8.94 -23.57 11.99
N ALA A 284 10.07 -22.85 12.14
CA ALA A 284 10.89 -22.85 13.34
C ALA A 284 10.21 -22.09 14.50
N HIS A 285 9.51 -21.00 14.19
CA HIS A 285 8.81 -20.13 15.14
C HIS A 285 7.31 -20.00 14.83
N PRO A 286 6.50 -21.10 14.92
CA PRO A 286 5.18 -21.15 14.29
C PRO A 286 4.12 -20.26 14.94
N PHE A 287 4.23 -19.95 16.24
CA PHE A 287 3.20 -19.22 16.98
C PHE A 287 3.34 -17.69 16.82
N ASN A 288 4.51 -17.15 17.15
CA ASN A 288 4.76 -15.70 17.24
C ASN A 288 5.90 -15.21 16.34
N GLY A 289 6.47 -16.08 15.50
CA GLY A 289 7.54 -15.72 14.56
C GLY A 289 8.87 -15.42 15.25
N VAL A 290 9.84 -14.94 14.48
CA VAL A 290 11.20 -14.60 14.94
C VAL A 290 11.28 -13.24 15.65
N GLY A 291 10.17 -12.52 15.69
CA GLY A 291 10.07 -11.16 16.22
C GLY A 291 9.85 -10.10 15.11
N VAL A 292 9.03 -9.08 15.43
CA VAL A 292 8.77 -7.99 14.48
C VAL A 292 10.06 -7.29 14.08
N ARG A 293 10.27 -7.05 12.78
CA ARG A 293 11.48 -6.47 12.17
C ARG A 293 12.78 -7.27 12.43
N ALA A 294 12.66 -8.51 12.86
CA ALA A 294 13.80 -9.39 13.14
C ALA A 294 14.20 -10.29 11.96
N PHE A 295 13.42 -10.36 10.88
CA PHE A 295 13.65 -11.19 9.69
C PHE A 295 15.11 -11.24 9.23
N ARG A 296 15.73 -10.08 9.02
CA ARG A 296 17.13 -9.99 8.57
C ARG A 296 18.17 -10.49 9.58
N HIS A 297 17.79 -10.56 10.84
CA HIS A 297 18.70 -10.99 11.91
C HIS A 297 18.71 -12.51 12.10
N ASP A 298 17.70 -13.18 11.54
CA ASP A 298 17.53 -14.63 11.57
C ASP A 298 17.74 -15.27 10.17
N TYR A 299 17.96 -14.44 9.15
CA TYR A 299 18.01 -14.89 7.75
C TYR A 299 19.10 -15.91 7.50
N LEU A 300 20.29 -15.67 8.06
CA LEU A 300 21.47 -16.53 7.86
C LEU A 300 21.28 -17.94 8.42
N ASP A 301 20.53 -18.07 9.51
CA ASP A 301 20.30 -19.34 10.20
C ASP A 301 19.33 -20.26 9.43
N HIS A 302 18.57 -19.70 8.48
CA HIS A 302 17.54 -20.40 7.71
C HIS A 302 17.78 -20.39 6.20
N ALA A 303 18.71 -19.56 5.70
CA ALA A 303 18.97 -19.47 4.27
C ALA A 303 19.74 -20.69 3.73
N ALA A 304 19.37 -21.15 2.54
CA ALA A 304 20.12 -22.20 1.85
C ALA A 304 21.54 -21.72 1.47
N ALA A 305 22.51 -22.63 1.46
CA ALA A 305 23.91 -22.28 1.19
C ALA A 305 24.12 -21.71 -0.23
N ASP A 306 23.23 -22.02 -1.17
CA ASP A 306 23.22 -21.52 -2.56
C ASP A 306 22.35 -20.29 -2.76
N ASP A 307 21.88 -19.64 -1.67
CA ASP A 307 21.05 -18.46 -1.75
C ASP A 307 21.86 -17.26 -2.28
N GLN A 308 21.37 -16.70 -3.39
CA GLN A 308 22.04 -15.57 -4.04
C GLN A 308 22.06 -14.27 -3.22
N TRP A 309 21.12 -14.12 -2.28
CA TRP A 309 21.11 -12.95 -1.38
C TRP A 309 22.27 -12.98 -0.39
N LEU A 310 22.78 -14.17 -0.05
CA LEU A 310 24.03 -14.30 0.73
C LEU A 310 25.23 -13.86 -0.07
N ALA A 311 25.26 -14.09 -1.39
CA ALA A 311 26.34 -13.59 -2.25
C ALA A 311 26.32 -12.06 -2.38
N LEU A 312 25.13 -11.43 -2.36
CA LEU A 312 24.94 -9.98 -2.44
C LEU A 312 25.17 -9.28 -1.10
N ASN A 313 24.80 -9.90 -0.01
CA ASN A 313 24.91 -9.38 1.35
C ASN A 313 25.26 -10.52 2.32
N PRO A 314 26.53 -10.90 2.44
CA PRO A 314 26.96 -12.05 3.26
C PRO A 314 26.64 -11.91 4.76
N GLU A 315 26.53 -10.68 5.25
CA GLU A 315 26.32 -10.43 6.69
C GLU A 315 24.85 -10.52 7.12
N GLN A 316 23.90 -10.32 6.20
CA GLN A 316 22.48 -10.22 6.56
C GLN A 316 21.53 -10.92 5.59
N GLY A 317 21.96 -11.23 4.36
CA GLY A 317 21.09 -11.73 3.31
C GLY A 317 19.98 -10.75 2.93
N ALA A 318 18.74 -11.22 2.80
CA ALA A 318 17.60 -10.36 2.47
C ALA A 318 17.06 -9.60 3.70
N PHE A 319 16.62 -8.36 3.49
CA PHE A 319 16.17 -7.49 4.58
C PHE A 319 14.74 -7.76 5.05
N HIS A 320 13.89 -8.38 4.23
CA HIS A 320 12.48 -8.71 4.49
C HIS A 320 11.98 -9.71 3.45
N ALA A 321 10.84 -10.34 3.71
CA ALA A 321 10.32 -11.42 2.88
C ALA A 321 9.87 -11.00 1.46
N HIS A 322 9.76 -9.72 1.15
CA HIS A 322 9.17 -9.22 -0.12
C HIS A 322 7.80 -9.82 -0.46
N HIS A 323 7.07 -10.24 0.56
CA HIS A 323 5.73 -10.80 0.48
C HIS A 323 5.07 -10.65 1.84
N TRP A 324 4.09 -9.76 1.97
CA TRP A 324 3.55 -9.36 3.27
C TRP A 324 2.98 -10.54 4.11
N VAL A 325 2.36 -11.55 3.46
CA VAL A 325 1.86 -12.74 4.19
C VAL A 325 3.02 -13.51 4.81
N LEU A 326 4.09 -13.71 4.05
CA LEU A 326 5.29 -14.40 4.54
C LEU A 326 6.04 -13.57 5.59
N GLU A 327 6.03 -12.24 5.45
CA GLU A 327 6.61 -11.34 6.46
C GLU A 327 5.84 -11.45 7.78
N VAL A 328 4.50 -11.40 7.73
CA VAL A 328 3.66 -11.62 8.92
C VAL A 328 3.86 -13.02 9.50
N ALA A 329 3.92 -14.05 8.67
CA ALA A 329 4.12 -15.43 9.10
C ALA A 329 5.48 -15.64 9.76
N SER A 330 6.56 -15.10 9.19
CA SER A 330 7.92 -15.26 9.71
C SER A 330 8.20 -14.37 10.93
N GLU A 331 7.71 -13.11 10.94
CA GLU A 331 8.01 -12.15 12.01
C GLU A 331 7.05 -12.23 13.21
N THR A 332 5.76 -12.59 12.99
CA THR A 332 4.72 -12.61 14.04
C THR A 332 3.90 -13.91 14.08
N GLY A 333 4.26 -14.88 13.27
CA GLY A 333 3.74 -16.25 13.29
C GLY A 333 2.25 -16.38 12.94
N ALA A 334 1.70 -17.53 13.31
CA ALA A 334 0.28 -17.84 13.12
C ALA A 334 -0.63 -16.88 13.90
N PHE A 335 -0.17 -16.35 15.05
CA PHE A 335 -0.94 -15.36 15.81
C PHE A 335 -1.12 -14.07 15.01
N GLY A 336 -0.06 -13.57 14.35
CA GLY A 336 -0.13 -12.40 13.47
C GLY A 336 -1.07 -12.63 12.30
N LEU A 337 -0.97 -13.77 11.63
CA LEU A 337 -1.87 -14.13 10.52
C LEU A 337 -3.33 -14.21 10.98
N ALA A 338 -3.59 -14.83 12.15
CA ALA A 338 -4.93 -14.94 12.70
C ALA A 338 -5.57 -13.58 13.01
N CYS A 339 -4.82 -12.68 13.66
CA CYS A 339 -5.27 -11.31 13.94
C CYS A 339 -5.56 -10.54 12.65
N TRP A 340 -4.71 -10.67 11.65
CA TRP A 340 -4.87 -10.01 10.37
C TRP A 340 -6.08 -10.53 9.59
N PHE A 341 -6.26 -11.86 9.47
CA PHE A 341 -7.43 -12.44 8.82
C PHE A 341 -8.73 -12.11 9.55
N ALA A 342 -8.72 -12.11 10.90
CA ALA A 342 -9.86 -11.70 11.70
C ALA A 342 -10.26 -10.24 11.41
N LEU A 343 -9.29 -9.32 11.33
CA LEU A 343 -9.53 -7.94 10.93
C LEU A 343 -10.18 -7.87 9.55
N TRP A 344 -9.65 -8.59 8.56
CA TRP A 344 -10.20 -8.59 7.20
C TRP A 344 -11.62 -9.11 7.13
N ILE A 345 -11.95 -10.14 7.88
CA ILE A 345 -13.33 -10.64 8.00
C ILE A 345 -14.24 -9.54 8.57
N VAL A 346 -13.78 -8.82 9.59
CA VAL A 346 -14.54 -7.72 10.18
C VAL A 346 -14.73 -6.58 9.17
N LEU A 347 -13.66 -6.14 8.48
CA LEU A 347 -13.74 -5.08 7.46
C LEU A 347 -14.65 -5.48 6.30
N TRP A 348 -14.55 -6.72 5.83
CA TRP A 348 -15.43 -7.28 4.81
C TRP A 348 -16.91 -7.29 5.23
N ARG A 349 -17.22 -7.68 6.47
CA ARG A 349 -18.59 -7.63 7.02
C ARG A 349 -19.12 -6.21 7.05
N HIS A 350 -18.30 -5.24 7.47
CA HIS A 350 -18.69 -3.83 7.47
C HIS A 350 -18.94 -3.33 6.04
N TRP A 351 -18.05 -3.66 5.09
CA TRP A 351 -18.23 -3.27 3.69
C TRP A 351 -19.49 -3.91 3.07
N ARG A 352 -19.77 -5.19 3.36
CA ARG A 352 -20.98 -5.86 2.88
C ARG A 352 -22.27 -5.26 3.42
N ALA A 353 -22.25 -4.74 4.63
CA ALA A 353 -23.39 -4.10 5.27
C ALA A 353 -23.69 -2.69 4.74
N LEU A 354 -22.81 -2.10 3.92
CA LEU A 354 -23.02 -0.78 3.34
C LEU A 354 -24.09 -0.83 2.23
N ALA A 355 -24.95 0.18 2.18
CA ALA A 355 -25.83 0.43 1.04
C ALA A 355 -24.98 0.75 -0.22
N ARG A 356 -25.58 0.59 -1.40
CA ARG A 356 -24.87 0.80 -2.67
C ARG A 356 -24.21 2.18 -2.77
N GLU A 357 -24.93 3.22 -2.37
CA GLU A 357 -24.42 4.60 -2.37
C GLU A 357 -23.24 4.81 -1.42
N GLN A 358 -23.32 4.21 -0.22
CA GLN A 358 -22.24 4.26 0.76
C GLN A 358 -20.99 3.52 0.26
N ARG A 359 -21.15 2.36 -0.41
CA ARG A 359 -20.05 1.66 -1.08
C ARG A 359 -19.40 2.52 -2.16
N HIS A 360 -20.17 3.36 -2.84
CA HIS A 360 -19.64 4.34 -3.79
C HIS A 360 -18.71 5.33 -3.12
N GLY A 361 -19.09 5.87 -1.96
CA GLY A 361 -18.27 6.84 -1.23
C GLY A 361 -16.92 6.29 -0.74
N VAL A 362 -16.84 5.00 -0.38
CA VAL A 362 -15.61 4.35 0.12
C VAL A 362 -14.82 3.62 -0.96
N ALA A 363 -15.32 3.58 -2.22
CA ALA A 363 -14.80 2.71 -3.28
C ALA A 363 -13.30 2.93 -3.57
N ALA A 364 -12.85 4.19 -3.64
CA ALA A 364 -11.46 4.52 -3.94
C ALA A 364 -10.49 3.86 -2.94
N TYR A 365 -10.79 4.02 -1.66
CA TYR A 365 -9.95 3.47 -0.58
C TYR A 365 -10.13 1.96 -0.41
N SER A 366 -11.34 1.42 -0.70
CA SER A 366 -11.55 -0.04 -0.73
C SER A 366 -10.72 -0.72 -1.80
N ILE A 367 -10.68 -0.14 -3.01
CA ILE A 367 -9.87 -0.68 -4.12
C ILE A 367 -8.38 -0.51 -3.82
N ALA A 368 -7.96 0.63 -3.25
CA ALA A 368 -6.58 0.86 -2.85
C ALA A 368 -6.10 -0.16 -1.80
N LEU A 369 -6.90 -0.42 -0.76
CA LEU A 369 -6.60 -1.44 0.24
C LEU A 369 -6.55 -2.85 -0.36
N LEU A 370 -7.48 -3.19 -1.26
CA LEU A 370 -7.47 -4.46 -1.97
C LEU A 370 -6.17 -4.64 -2.78
N ALA A 371 -5.73 -3.61 -3.50
CA ALA A 371 -4.52 -3.66 -4.31
C ALA A 371 -3.25 -3.70 -3.45
N MET A 372 -3.22 -2.95 -2.33
CA MET A 372 -2.10 -2.95 -1.41
C MET A 372 -1.89 -4.31 -0.75
N LEU A 373 -2.98 -4.94 -0.32
CA LEU A 373 -3.00 -6.20 0.43
C LEU A 373 -3.26 -7.42 -0.47
N PHE A 374 -3.22 -7.23 -1.79
CA PHE A 374 -3.28 -8.36 -2.70
C PHE A 374 -2.07 -9.30 -2.46
N PRO A 375 -2.27 -10.60 -2.30
CA PRO A 375 -1.19 -11.51 -1.88
C PRO A 375 0.07 -11.46 -2.73
N LEU A 376 -0.07 -11.20 -4.04
CA LEU A 376 1.07 -11.09 -4.96
C LEU A 376 1.69 -9.68 -5.04
N ASN A 377 1.36 -8.77 -4.12
CA ASN A 377 2.06 -7.50 -4.00
C ASN A 377 3.41 -7.69 -3.30
N THR A 378 4.42 -7.95 -4.10
CA THR A 378 5.78 -8.29 -3.64
C THR A 378 6.65 -7.08 -3.27
N HIS A 379 6.10 -5.88 -3.25
CA HIS A 379 6.80 -4.64 -2.83
C HIS A 379 6.37 -4.16 -1.44
N PHE A 380 5.29 -4.69 -0.92
CA PHE A 380 4.74 -4.29 0.36
C PHE A 380 5.49 -5.01 1.49
N ALA A 381 6.24 -4.27 2.29
CA ALA A 381 6.86 -4.72 3.53
C ALA A 381 5.98 -4.28 4.70
N PHE A 382 5.24 -5.21 5.29
CA PHE A 382 4.11 -4.95 6.18
C PHE A 382 4.51 -4.14 7.42
N TYR A 383 5.64 -4.49 8.04
CA TYR A 383 6.14 -3.84 9.25
C TYR A 383 7.18 -2.73 9.00
N SER A 384 7.33 -2.25 7.75
CA SER A 384 8.24 -1.14 7.50
C SER A 384 7.52 0.20 7.64
N SER A 385 8.11 1.17 8.35
CA SER A 385 7.50 2.50 8.61
C SER A 385 6.89 3.16 7.39
N PHE A 386 7.54 3.05 6.21
CA PHE A 386 7.01 3.61 4.97
C PHE A 386 5.64 3.02 4.60
N TRP A 387 5.57 1.68 4.58
CA TRP A 387 4.37 0.97 4.18
C TRP A 387 3.32 0.96 5.28
N SER A 388 3.71 0.90 6.55
CA SER A 388 2.80 1.02 7.69
C SER A 388 2.12 2.39 7.73
N ASN A 389 2.87 3.49 7.45
CA ASN A 389 2.29 4.83 7.34
C ASN A 389 1.22 4.90 6.25
N LEU A 390 1.49 4.33 5.06
CA LEU A 390 0.52 4.29 3.96
C LEU A 390 -0.66 3.37 4.27
N TYR A 391 -0.42 2.20 4.88
CA TYR A 391 -1.45 1.25 5.29
C TYR A 391 -2.41 1.86 6.29
N PHE A 392 -1.88 2.43 7.39
CA PHE A 392 -2.72 3.08 8.39
C PHE A 392 -3.44 4.29 7.83
N TRP A 393 -2.79 5.09 7.01
CA TRP A 393 -3.45 6.22 6.34
C TRP A 393 -4.65 5.76 5.52
N LEU A 394 -4.48 4.77 4.64
CA LEU A 394 -5.56 4.23 3.81
C LEU A 394 -6.68 3.60 4.63
N LEU A 395 -6.33 2.75 5.60
CA LEU A 395 -7.29 2.03 6.43
C LEU A 395 -8.10 2.98 7.31
N LEU A 396 -7.44 3.92 7.96
CA LEU A 396 -8.10 4.86 8.86
C LEU A 396 -8.98 5.86 8.10
N VAL A 397 -8.54 6.34 6.93
CA VAL A 397 -9.37 7.16 6.04
C VAL A 397 -10.59 6.37 5.56
N TRP A 398 -10.44 5.09 5.23
CA TRP A 398 -11.57 4.22 4.88
C TRP A 398 -12.55 4.07 6.06
N ILE A 399 -12.06 3.78 7.26
CA ILE A 399 -12.87 3.64 8.48
C ILE A 399 -13.64 4.94 8.79
N ALA A 400 -12.96 6.09 8.69
CA ALA A 400 -13.57 7.39 8.96
C ALA A 400 -14.69 7.77 7.96
N GLN A 401 -14.73 7.14 6.78
CA GLN A 401 -15.79 7.35 5.80
C GLN A 401 -17.02 6.45 6.00
N LEU A 402 -16.92 5.44 6.87
CA LEU A 402 -18.07 4.58 7.18
C LEU A 402 -19.19 5.39 7.85
N PRO A 403 -20.46 5.14 7.51
CA PRO A 403 -21.58 5.79 8.17
C PRO A 403 -21.61 5.43 9.66
N PRO A 404 -22.08 6.34 10.53
CA PRO A 404 -22.33 6.03 11.93
C PRO A 404 -23.33 4.86 12.06
N ALA A 405 -23.22 4.09 13.16
CA ALA A 405 -23.95 2.84 13.33
C ALA A 405 -25.48 2.98 13.21
N ARG A 406 -26.03 4.16 13.49
CA ARG A 406 -27.48 4.44 13.40
C ARG A 406 -28.01 4.53 11.97
N GLU A 407 -27.16 4.79 10.98
CA GLU A 407 -27.55 4.91 9.55
C GLU A 407 -27.38 3.58 8.78
N ARG A 408 -27.02 2.49 9.47
CA ARG A 408 -26.77 1.17 8.84
C ARG A 408 -28.00 0.24 8.83
N LEU A 409 -29.10 0.64 9.46
CA LEU A 409 -30.33 -0.14 9.43
C LEU A 409 -31.13 0.23 8.19
N PRO A 410 -31.55 -0.79 7.37
CA PRO A 410 -32.44 -0.57 6.24
C PRO A 410 -33.81 -0.10 6.68
#